data_ce31feceb0d780a0c84db176d3a61dff
#
_entry.id   ce31feceb0d780a0c84db176d3a61dff
#
_cell.length_a   1.000
_cell.length_b   1.000
_cell.length_c   1.000
_cell.angle_alpha   90.00
_cell.angle_beta   90.00
_cell.angle_gamma   90.00
#
_symmetry.space_group_name_H-M   'P 1'
#
loop_
_entity.id
_entity.type
_entity.pdbx_description
1 polymer ?
#
loop_
_entity_poly.entity_id
_entity_poly.type
_entity_poly.pdbx_seq_one_letter_code
_entity_poly.pdbx_strand_id
1 'polypeptide(L)'
;MEAALAAHPVTDHRMRVEHCCYVTPPILDRLKRGGFVDSSATGFMDELGEAYAANRGQEAMRWMWPHRSLIDAGVPAPGHSDFAVCRVSPWTALGAMVTRRTTTGADLDAREAITALEALRAYTTLGAWAQREEHEKGSLEIGKLADLAMLDRDVLTIDPIGIAGTRVVATVVGGVERHRA
;
A
#
# COMPACT_ATOMS: atom_id res chain seq x y z
N MET A 1 -22.04 -3.08 2.50
CA MET A 1 -21.22 -3.59 3.61
C MET A 1 -21.83 -3.22 4.97
N GLU A 2 -22.00 -1.93 5.32
CA GLU A 2 -22.55 -1.49 6.64
C GLU A 2 -23.89 -2.15 6.99
N ALA A 3 -24.84 -2.15 6.06
CA ALA A 3 -26.15 -2.79 6.29
C ALA A 3 -26.04 -4.32 6.49
N ALA A 4 -25.11 -4.98 5.81
CA ALA A 4 -24.88 -6.41 6.00
C ALA A 4 -24.28 -6.70 7.38
N LEU A 5 -23.34 -5.89 7.85
CA LEU A 5 -22.76 -6.02 9.19
C LEU A 5 -23.79 -5.71 10.29
N ALA A 6 -24.69 -4.76 10.06
CA ALA A 6 -25.76 -4.47 10.99
C ALA A 6 -26.76 -5.64 11.12
N ALA A 7 -27.04 -6.33 10.00
CA ALA A 7 -27.92 -7.50 9.99
C ALA A 7 -27.22 -8.78 10.51
N HIS A 8 -25.93 -8.91 10.25
CA HIS A 8 -25.12 -10.08 10.61
C HIS A 8 -23.78 -9.61 11.21
N PRO A 9 -23.75 -9.25 12.49
CA PRO A 9 -22.54 -8.78 13.16
C PRO A 9 -21.44 -9.86 13.14
N VAL A 10 -20.25 -9.47 12.68
CA VAL A 10 -19.05 -10.33 12.68
C VAL A 10 -17.87 -9.52 13.24
N THR A 11 -17.16 -10.12 14.19
CA THR A 11 -15.92 -9.54 14.73
C THR A 11 -14.76 -9.85 13.79
N ASP A 12 -13.79 -8.94 13.68
CA ASP A 12 -12.61 -9.10 12.82
C ASP A 12 -12.94 -9.55 11.39
N HIS A 13 -13.93 -8.91 10.78
CA HIS A 13 -14.42 -9.31 9.45
C HIS A 13 -13.42 -9.03 8.32
N ARG A 14 -12.52 -8.06 8.47
CA ARG A 14 -11.51 -7.60 7.49
C ARG A 14 -12.09 -7.40 6.09
N MET A 15 -13.34 -6.95 5.99
CA MET A 15 -13.95 -6.66 4.69
C MET A 15 -13.21 -5.49 4.03
N ARG A 16 -12.81 -5.69 2.77
CA ARG A 16 -12.04 -4.71 2.01
C ARG A 16 -12.92 -3.94 1.05
N VAL A 17 -12.59 -2.66 0.91
CA VAL A 17 -13.02 -1.84 -0.23
C VAL A 17 -11.86 -1.83 -1.20
N GLU A 18 -12.02 -2.55 -2.30
CA GLU A 18 -10.94 -2.68 -3.30
C GLU A 18 -10.75 -1.35 -4.05
N HIS A 19 -9.50 -1.04 -4.34
CA HIS A 19 -8.96 0.16 -4.96
C HIS A 19 -9.12 1.45 -4.15
N CYS A 20 -10.24 1.70 -3.56
CA CYS A 20 -10.63 2.82 -2.68
C CYS A 20 -9.77 4.11 -2.85
N CYS A 21 -9.52 4.49 -4.12
CA CYS A 21 -8.51 5.50 -4.45
C CYS A 21 -8.86 6.91 -3.96
N TYR A 22 -10.14 7.24 -3.74
CA TYR A 22 -10.60 8.58 -3.36
C TYR A 22 -11.34 8.54 -2.03
N VAL A 23 -10.63 8.87 -0.95
CA VAL A 23 -11.13 8.75 0.43
C VAL A 23 -11.21 10.14 1.07
N THR A 24 -12.38 10.76 0.94
CA THR A 24 -12.69 12.03 1.63
C THR A 24 -12.93 11.80 3.12
N PRO A 25 -12.89 12.85 3.98
CA PRO A 25 -13.13 12.70 5.42
C PRO A 25 -14.42 11.93 5.77
N PRO A 26 -15.59 12.17 5.13
CA PRO A 26 -16.79 11.37 5.41
C PRO A 26 -16.63 9.88 5.06
N ILE A 27 -15.86 9.54 4.01
CA ILE A 27 -15.57 8.15 3.64
C ILE A 27 -14.62 7.54 4.66
N LEU A 28 -13.56 8.25 5.05
CA LEU A 28 -12.62 7.84 6.08
C LEU A 28 -13.33 7.50 7.40
N ASP A 29 -14.24 8.36 7.85
CA ASP A 29 -15.05 8.11 9.03
C ASP A 29 -15.90 6.85 8.92
N ARG A 30 -16.46 6.56 7.75
CA ARG A 30 -17.23 5.33 7.50
C ARG A 30 -16.34 4.08 7.51
N LEU A 31 -15.17 4.14 6.87
CA LEU A 31 -14.18 3.05 6.91
C LEU A 31 -13.79 2.73 8.35
N LYS A 32 -13.44 3.76 9.13
CA LYS A 32 -13.07 3.63 10.55
C LYS A 32 -14.20 3.03 11.39
N ARG A 33 -15.41 3.60 11.35
CA ARG A 33 -16.55 3.12 12.15
C ARG A 33 -16.97 1.70 11.77
N GLY A 34 -16.87 1.35 10.50
CA GLY A 34 -17.23 0.03 10.01
C GLY A 34 -16.13 -1.02 10.19
N GLY A 35 -14.91 -0.64 10.62
CA GLY A 35 -13.77 -1.56 10.69
C GLY A 35 -13.37 -2.11 9.33
N PHE A 36 -13.59 -1.34 8.25
CA PHE A 36 -13.27 -1.75 6.89
C PHE A 36 -11.80 -1.52 6.57
N VAL A 37 -11.29 -2.31 5.64
CA VAL A 37 -9.93 -2.21 5.10
C VAL A 37 -9.99 -1.42 3.80
N ASP A 38 -9.12 -0.43 3.63
CA ASP A 38 -8.85 0.22 2.35
C ASP A 38 -7.82 -0.63 1.60
N SER A 39 -8.26 -1.50 0.69
CA SER A 39 -7.33 -2.24 -0.20
C SER A 39 -6.85 -1.30 -1.29
N SER A 40 -5.79 -0.56 -0.98
CA SER A 40 -5.38 0.62 -1.72
C SER A 40 -4.62 0.28 -3.01
N ALA A 41 -5.13 0.73 -4.15
CA ALA A 41 -4.46 0.56 -5.46
C ALA A 41 -3.27 1.52 -5.58
N THR A 42 -2.24 1.33 -4.78
CA THR A 42 -1.06 2.21 -4.71
C THR A 42 -0.23 2.19 -5.99
N GLY A 43 -0.30 1.12 -6.78
CA GLY A 43 0.30 1.10 -8.13
C GLY A 43 -0.19 2.23 -9.02
N PHE A 44 -1.45 2.64 -8.86
CA PHE A 44 -2.05 3.75 -9.63
C PHE A 44 -1.42 5.11 -9.30
N MET A 45 -0.80 5.26 -8.12
CA MET A 45 -0.16 6.53 -7.71
C MET A 45 0.91 6.95 -8.71
N ASP A 46 1.78 6.03 -9.11
CA ASP A 46 2.83 6.32 -10.07
C ASP A 46 2.34 6.26 -11.52
N GLU A 47 1.71 5.16 -11.91
CA GLU A 47 1.42 4.91 -13.31
C GLU A 47 0.21 5.67 -13.87
N LEU A 48 -0.74 6.04 -13.01
CA LEU A 48 -1.96 6.76 -13.40
C LEU A 48 -2.13 8.12 -12.71
N GLY A 49 -1.22 8.48 -11.80
CA GLY A 49 -1.32 9.69 -10.97
C GLY A 49 -1.49 10.98 -11.76
N GLU A 50 -0.77 11.13 -12.88
CA GLU A 50 -0.93 12.29 -13.79
C GLU A 50 -2.33 12.37 -14.40
N ALA A 51 -2.87 11.24 -14.85
CA ALA A 51 -4.21 11.18 -15.42
C ALA A 51 -5.28 11.53 -14.37
N TYR A 52 -5.09 11.08 -13.13
CA TYR A 52 -5.98 11.45 -12.03
C TYR A 52 -5.89 12.95 -11.71
N ALA A 53 -4.68 13.52 -11.64
CA ALA A 53 -4.49 14.96 -11.41
C ALA A 53 -5.12 15.80 -12.53
N ALA A 54 -4.94 15.39 -13.80
CA ALA A 54 -5.53 16.07 -14.94
C ALA A 54 -7.07 16.01 -14.96
N ASN A 55 -7.66 14.87 -14.58
CA ASN A 55 -9.10 14.67 -14.66
C ASN A 55 -9.86 15.20 -13.42
N ARG A 56 -9.25 15.18 -12.23
CA ARG A 56 -9.91 15.57 -10.97
C ARG A 56 -9.44 16.92 -10.42
N GLY A 57 -8.35 17.44 -10.94
CA GLY A 57 -7.71 18.65 -10.44
C GLY A 57 -6.79 18.39 -9.24
N GLN A 58 -5.82 19.30 -9.05
CA GLN A 58 -4.76 19.16 -8.04
C GLN A 58 -5.31 19.12 -6.59
N GLU A 59 -6.36 19.86 -6.29
CA GLU A 59 -6.97 19.86 -4.95
C GLU A 59 -7.53 18.49 -4.53
N ALA A 60 -8.03 17.71 -5.50
CA ALA A 60 -8.55 16.39 -5.24
C ALA A 60 -7.45 15.39 -4.86
N MET A 61 -6.19 15.66 -5.27
CA MET A 61 -5.06 14.76 -5.03
C MET A 61 -4.79 14.54 -3.54
N ARG A 62 -5.13 15.50 -2.69
CA ARG A 62 -5.09 15.30 -1.24
C ARG A 62 -5.86 14.06 -0.78
N TRP A 63 -6.98 13.77 -1.39
CA TRP A 63 -7.88 12.67 -1.00
C TRP A 63 -7.69 11.42 -1.87
N MET A 64 -6.78 11.47 -2.82
CA MET A 64 -6.38 10.31 -3.60
C MET A 64 -5.30 9.55 -2.81
N TRP A 65 -5.59 8.29 -2.50
CA TRP A 65 -4.70 7.41 -1.71
C TRP A 65 -4.17 8.10 -0.43
N PRO A 66 -5.02 8.57 0.48
CA PRO A 66 -4.59 9.40 1.59
C PRO A 66 -4.03 8.55 2.74
N HIS A 67 -2.86 7.93 2.52
CA HIS A 67 -2.28 6.95 3.44
C HIS A 67 -1.95 7.53 4.82
N ARG A 68 -1.50 8.79 4.90
CA ARG A 68 -1.26 9.43 6.20
C ARG A 68 -2.55 9.52 6.99
N SER A 69 -3.62 10.04 6.36
CA SER A 69 -4.94 10.13 6.99
C SER A 69 -5.50 8.76 7.40
N LEU A 70 -5.32 7.73 6.56
CA LEU A 70 -5.76 6.35 6.86
C LEU A 70 -5.01 5.79 8.07
N ILE A 71 -3.69 5.92 8.11
CA ILE A 71 -2.85 5.45 9.24
C ILE A 71 -3.23 6.19 10.52
N ASP A 72 -3.36 7.51 10.49
CA ASP A 72 -3.71 8.33 11.67
C ASP A 72 -5.11 8.01 12.19
N ALA A 73 -6.02 7.62 11.30
CA ALA A 73 -7.36 7.16 11.69
C ALA A 73 -7.39 5.71 12.20
N GLY A 74 -6.30 4.95 12.04
CA GLY A 74 -6.25 3.52 12.36
C GLY A 74 -7.00 2.64 11.36
N VAL A 75 -7.18 3.09 10.11
CA VAL A 75 -7.78 2.32 9.02
C VAL A 75 -6.67 1.53 8.32
N PRO A 76 -6.73 0.18 8.30
CA PRO A 76 -5.75 -0.62 7.60
C PRO A 76 -5.78 -0.36 6.09
N ALA A 77 -4.62 -0.07 5.49
CA ALA A 77 -4.50 0.26 4.08
C ALA A 77 -3.35 -0.54 3.40
N PRO A 78 -3.52 -1.87 3.17
CA PRO A 78 -2.58 -2.64 2.38
C PRO A 78 -2.54 -2.13 0.95
N GLY A 79 -1.33 -2.11 0.37
CA GLY A 79 -1.11 -1.67 -1.02
C GLY A 79 -1.14 -2.83 -2.00
N HIS A 80 -1.56 -2.55 -3.25
CA HIS A 80 -1.49 -3.49 -4.37
C HIS A 80 -1.30 -2.76 -5.70
N SER A 81 -0.90 -3.51 -6.73
CA SER A 81 -0.68 -2.98 -8.09
C SER A 81 -1.88 -3.13 -9.01
N ASP A 82 -2.84 -3.97 -8.64
CA ASP A 82 -3.92 -4.41 -9.56
C ASP A 82 -3.35 -4.97 -10.87
N PHE A 83 -2.31 -5.80 -10.74
CA PHE A 83 -1.68 -6.43 -11.91
C PHE A 83 -2.72 -7.28 -12.69
N ALA A 84 -2.86 -7.10 -13.97
CA ALA A 84 -1.98 -6.47 -14.99
C ALA A 84 -2.31 -4.99 -15.32
N VAL A 85 -3.09 -4.27 -14.49
CA VAL A 85 -3.34 -2.84 -14.73
C VAL A 85 -2.05 -2.04 -14.54
N CYS A 86 -1.35 -2.25 -13.42
CA CYS A 86 -0.03 -1.68 -13.18
C CYS A 86 1.03 -2.76 -13.05
N ARG A 87 2.30 -2.34 -13.02
CA ARG A 87 3.45 -3.24 -12.88
C ARG A 87 3.36 -4.03 -11.58
N VAL A 88 3.84 -5.27 -11.63
CA VAL A 88 3.91 -6.11 -10.42
C VAL A 88 4.96 -5.63 -9.43
N SER A 89 6.00 -4.91 -9.90
CA SER A 89 7.05 -4.36 -9.04
C SER A 89 6.49 -3.28 -8.11
N PRO A 90 6.67 -3.39 -6.79
CA PRO A 90 6.08 -2.43 -5.85
C PRO A 90 6.87 -1.12 -5.71
N TRP A 91 8.11 -1.04 -6.21
CA TRP A 91 9.05 0.01 -5.83
C TRP A 91 8.63 1.41 -6.29
N THR A 92 8.03 1.55 -7.47
CA THR A 92 7.50 2.85 -7.92
C THR A 92 6.32 3.29 -7.05
N ALA A 93 5.45 2.35 -6.69
CA ALA A 93 4.34 2.63 -5.79
C ALA A 93 4.83 3.04 -4.39
N LEU A 94 5.81 2.31 -3.81
CA LEU A 94 6.40 2.68 -2.52
C LEU A 94 7.05 4.06 -2.57
N GLY A 95 7.80 4.34 -3.65
CA GLY A 95 8.38 5.66 -3.88
C GLY A 95 7.32 6.77 -3.92
N ALA A 96 6.21 6.54 -4.63
CA ALA A 96 5.10 7.48 -4.71
C ALA A 96 4.36 7.67 -3.36
N MET A 97 4.21 6.61 -2.56
CA MET A 97 3.64 6.71 -1.21
C MET A 97 4.48 7.59 -0.28
N VAL A 98 5.81 7.50 -0.40
CA VAL A 98 6.76 8.24 0.46
C VAL A 98 6.97 9.66 -0.03
N THR A 99 7.16 9.87 -1.33
CA THR A 99 7.46 11.18 -1.90
C THR A 99 6.21 11.99 -2.25
N ARG A 100 5.09 11.33 -2.43
CA ARG A 100 3.86 11.89 -3.01
C ARG A 100 4.11 12.52 -4.38
N ARG A 101 4.96 11.85 -5.16
CA ARG A 101 5.24 12.21 -6.56
C ARG A 101 5.27 10.98 -7.43
N THR A 102 4.82 11.14 -8.67
CA THR A 102 5.07 10.14 -9.71
C THR A 102 6.54 10.15 -10.12
N THR A 103 7.01 9.11 -10.80
CA THR A 103 8.38 9.05 -11.36
C THR A 103 8.59 10.11 -12.44
N THR A 104 7.53 10.62 -13.05
CA THR A 104 7.56 11.73 -14.02
C THR A 104 7.46 13.11 -13.37
N GLY A 105 7.23 13.18 -12.06
CA GLY A 105 7.31 14.38 -11.25
C GLY A 105 5.98 15.06 -10.93
N ALA A 106 4.83 14.46 -11.31
CA ALA A 106 3.52 15.01 -10.92
C ALA A 106 3.35 14.98 -9.39
N ASP A 107 2.79 16.06 -8.85
CA ASP A 107 2.54 16.23 -7.43
C ASP A 107 1.24 15.52 -7.03
N LEU A 108 1.31 14.68 -6.01
CA LEU A 108 0.18 13.93 -5.44
C LEU A 108 -0.22 14.42 -4.03
N ASP A 109 0.18 15.63 -3.69
CA ASP A 109 -0.03 16.29 -2.39
C ASP A 109 0.79 15.68 -1.24
N ALA A 110 1.89 16.35 -0.89
CA ALA A 110 2.84 15.90 0.12
C ALA A 110 2.26 15.73 1.54
N ARG A 111 1.08 16.30 1.82
CA ARG A 111 0.42 16.15 3.15
C ARG A 111 0.05 14.70 3.49
N GLU A 112 -0.07 13.86 2.49
CA GLU A 112 -0.41 12.45 2.64
C GLU A 112 0.82 11.51 2.51
N ALA A 113 2.03 12.07 2.56
CA ALA A 113 3.27 11.29 2.55
C ALA A 113 3.39 10.44 3.82
N ILE A 114 3.93 9.24 3.66
CA ILE A 114 4.22 8.31 4.75
C ILE A 114 5.69 7.93 4.75
N THR A 115 6.17 7.34 5.83
CA THR A 115 7.55 6.87 5.92
C THR A 115 7.79 5.62 5.05
N ALA A 116 9.04 5.37 4.68
CA ALA A 116 9.42 4.15 3.95
C ALA A 116 9.05 2.87 4.71
N LEU A 117 9.13 2.88 6.05
CA LEU A 117 8.72 1.75 6.88
C LEU A 117 7.21 1.50 6.82
N GLU A 118 6.39 2.56 6.86
CA GLU A 118 4.94 2.44 6.72
C GLU A 118 4.56 1.91 5.32
N ALA A 119 5.23 2.40 4.27
CA ALA A 119 5.04 1.92 2.91
C ALA A 119 5.42 0.42 2.76
N LEU A 120 6.56 -0.01 3.33
CA LEU A 120 6.93 -1.42 3.35
C LEU A 120 5.90 -2.28 4.10
N ARG A 121 5.41 -1.81 5.24
CA ARG A 121 4.37 -2.52 6.01
C ARG A 121 3.09 -2.71 5.22
N ALA A 122 2.70 -1.73 4.39
CA ALA A 122 1.52 -1.86 3.53
C ALA A 122 1.65 -3.03 2.54
N TYR A 123 2.87 -3.31 2.06
CA TYR A 123 3.15 -4.39 1.09
C TYR A 123 3.61 -5.70 1.73
N THR A 124 3.81 -5.76 3.04
CA THR A 124 4.29 -6.95 3.74
C THR A 124 3.33 -7.37 4.87
N THR A 125 3.56 -6.91 6.08
CA THR A 125 2.78 -7.32 7.26
C THR A 125 1.30 -7.03 7.13
N LEU A 126 0.93 -5.87 6.59
CA LEU A 126 -0.46 -5.48 6.43
C LEU A 126 -1.14 -6.23 5.28
N GLY A 127 -0.40 -6.52 4.21
CA GLY A 127 -0.86 -7.39 3.12
C GLY A 127 -1.17 -8.80 3.62
N ALA A 128 -0.27 -9.40 4.40
CA ALA A 128 -0.47 -10.72 5.01
C ALA A 128 -1.67 -10.71 5.97
N TRP A 129 -1.78 -9.68 6.82
CA TRP A 129 -2.91 -9.52 7.73
C TRP A 129 -4.25 -9.43 6.98
N ALA A 130 -4.32 -8.68 5.89
CA ALA A 130 -5.54 -8.53 5.11
C ALA A 130 -6.02 -9.85 4.47
N GLN A 131 -5.11 -10.81 4.30
CA GLN A 131 -5.39 -12.16 3.77
C GLN A 131 -5.53 -13.21 4.88
N ARG A 132 -5.42 -12.85 6.16
CA ARG A 132 -5.41 -13.76 7.32
C ARG A 132 -4.23 -14.73 7.35
N GLU A 133 -3.09 -14.30 6.79
CA GLU A 133 -1.86 -15.09 6.68
C GLU A 133 -0.71 -14.48 7.51
N GLU A 134 -1.01 -13.55 8.42
CA GLU A 134 -0.04 -12.87 9.27
C GLU A 134 0.72 -13.82 10.21
N HIS A 135 0.18 -15.02 10.45
CA HIS A 135 0.85 -16.05 11.24
C HIS A 135 1.88 -16.85 10.44
N GLU A 136 1.78 -16.81 9.12
CA GLU A 136 2.62 -17.58 8.20
C GLU A 136 3.66 -16.73 7.47
N LYS A 137 3.35 -15.48 7.16
CA LYS A 137 4.20 -14.58 6.35
C LYS A 137 4.01 -13.11 6.67
N GLY A 138 4.70 -12.25 5.91
CA GLY A 138 4.65 -10.78 6.04
C GLY A 138 5.73 -10.20 6.93
N SER A 139 6.45 -11.02 7.70
CA SER A 139 7.61 -10.61 8.52
C SER A 139 8.63 -11.74 8.63
N LEU A 140 9.87 -11.37 8.96
CA LEU A 140 10.97 -12.33 9.18
C LEU A 140 11.04 -12.71 10.67
N GLU A 141 10.10 -13.55 11.10
CA GLU A 141 10.00 -14.04 12.47
C GLU A 141 10.15 -15.56 12.50
N ILE A 142 10.70 -16.08 13.61
CA ILE A 142 10.85 -17.53 13.81
C ILE A 142 9.47 -18.20 13.75
N GLY A 143 9.37 -19.26 12.96
CA GLY A 143 8.13 -20.02 12.76
C GLY A 143 7.33 -19.59 11.53
N LYS A 144 7.68 -18.49 10.87
CA LYS A 144 7.06 -18.10 9.61
C LYS A 144 7.80 -18.66 8.39
N LEU A 145 7.15 -18.61 7.24
CA LEU A 145 7.76 -18.99 5.97
C LEU A 145 8.99 -18.14 5.69
N ALA A 146 10.04 -18.78 5.20
CA ALA A 146 11.24 -18.09 4.75
C ALA A 146 11.01 -17.49 3.34
N ASP A 147 10.06 -16.54 3.26
CA ASP A 147 9.74 -15.76 2.08
C ASP A 147 10.38 -14.38 2.21
N LEU A 148 11.40 -14.10 1.39
CA LEU A 148 12.14 -12.85 1.47
C LEU A 148 12.66 -12.39 0.11
N ALA A 149 12.82 -11.08 -0.03
CA ALA A 149 13.53 -10.45 -1.13
C ALA A 149 14.76 -9.72 -0.59
N MET A 150 15.91 -9.96 -1.20
CA MET A 150 17.14 -9.20 -0.96
C MET A 150 17.19 -8.04 -1.95
N LEU A 151 17.46 -6.86 -1.44
CA LEU A 151 17.46 -5.62 -2.20
C LEU A 151 18.90 -5.13 -2.43
N ASP A 152 19.11 -4.37 -3.52
CA ASP A 152 20.41 -3.76 -3.83
C ASP A 152 20.72 -2.54 -2.94
N ARG A 153 19.77 -2.10 -2.14
CA ARG A 153 19.90 -0.93 -1.25
C ARG A 153 18.98 -1.01 -0.04
N ASP A 154 19.32 -0.28 1.01
CA ASP A 154 18.45 -0.13 2.18
C ASP A 154 17.44 1.00 1.95
N VAL A 155 16.22 0.64 1.60
CA VAL A 155 15.13 1.58 1.30
C VAL A 155 14.65 2.39 2.50
N LEU A 156 15.08 2.04 3.72
CA LEU A 156 14.74 2.79 4.93
C LEU A 156 15.68 3.98 5.17
N THR A 157 16.87 3.97 4.56
CA THR A 157 17.92 4.95 4.85
C THR A 157 18.34 5.79 3.65
N ILE A 158 18.00 5.36 2.43
CA ILE A 158 18.30 6.13 1.20
C ILE A 158 17.41 7.38 1.07
N ASP A 159 17.81 8.29 0.18
CA ASP A 159 16.91 9.35 -0.27
C ASP A 159 15.61 8.74 -0.84
N PRO A 160 14.43 9.19 -0.38
CA PRO A 160 13.14 8.66 -0.83
C PRO A 160 12.95 8.61 -2.35
N ILE A 161 13.54 9.54 -3.10
CA ILE A 161 13.51 9.54 -4.57
C ILE A 161 14.17 8.28 -5.14
N GLY A 162 15.16 7.72 -4.45
CA GLY A 162 15.85 6.49 -4.84
C GLY A 162 15.03 5.21 -4.67
N ILE A 163 13.93 5.23 -3.93
CA ILE A 163 13.12 4.03 -3.64
C ILE A 163 12.58 3.41 -4.92
N ALA A 164 12.07 4.21 -5.85
CA ALA A 164 11.50 3.74 -7.12
C ALA A 164 12.51 2.96 -7.98
N GLY A 165 13.82 3.23 -7.83
CA GLY A 165 14.90 2.56 -8.54
C GLY A 165 15.45 1.31 -7.84
N THR A 166 14.82 0.83 -6.77
CA THR A 166 15.27 -0.37 -6.05
C THR A 166 15.16 -1.63 -6.91
N ARG A 167 16.19 -2.48 -6.83
CA ARG A 167 16.22 -3.77 -7.53
C ARG A 167 16.27 -4.92 -6.54
N VAL A 168 15.56 -6.00 -6.88
CA VAL A 168 15.64 -7.26 -6.15
C VAL A 168 16.84 -8.05 -6.67
N VAL A 169 17.82 -8.32 -5.82
CA VAL A 169 19.02 -9.10 -6.18
C VAL A 169 18.84 -10.59 -5.94
N ALA A 170 17.95 -10.98 -5.03
CA ALA A 170 17.55 -12.38 -4.86
C ALA A 170 16.16 -12.48 -4.26
N THR A 171 15.44 -13.54 -4.58
CA THR A 171 14.14 -13.89 -3.98
C THR A 171 14.19 -15.32 -3.47
N VAL A 172 13.74 -15.51 -2.23
CA VAL A 172 13.60 -16.82 -1.58
C VAL A 172 12.12 -17.03 -1.29
N VAL A 173 11.59 -18.20 -1.60
CA VAL A 173 10.21 -18.60 -1.32
C VAL A 173 10.22 -19.97 -0.66
N GLY A 174 9.67 -20.08 0.53
CA GLY A 174 9.66 -21.30 1.33
C GLY A 174 11.08 -21.82 1.64
N GLY A 175 12.05 -20.90 1.83
CA GLY A 175 13.44 -21.25 2.07
C GLY A 175 14.25 -21.66 0.82
N VAL A 176 13.63 -21.62 -0.37
CA VAL A 176 14.29 -21.98 -1.64
C VAL A 176 14.53 -20.72 -2.47
N GLU A 177 15.78 -20.49 -2.88
CA GLU A 177 16.10 -19.40 -3.80
C GLU A 177 15.40 -19.63 -5.15
N ARG A 178 14.61 -18.65 -5.59
CA ARG A 178 13.83 -18.69 -6.84
C ARG A 178 14.34 -17.73 -7.90
N HIS A 179 15.07 -16.72 -7.48
CA HIS A 179 15.65 -15.71 -8.37
C HIS A 179 16.94 -15.17 -7.79
N ARG A 180 17.92 -14.94 -8.67
CA ARG A 180 19.13 -14.18 -8.40
C ARG A 180 19.49 -13.36 -9.65
N ALA A 181 19.66 -12.02 -9.47
CA ALA A 181 20.06 -11.09 -10.54
C ALA A 181 21.59 -11.08 -10.72
#